data_1b5fdabc7d03e16f90563535293c8f4d
#
_entry.id   1b5fdabc7d03e16f90563535293c8f4d
#
_cell.length_a   1.000
_cell.length_b   1.000
_cell.length_c   1.000
_cell.angle_alpha   90.00
_cell.angle_beta   90.00
_cell.angle_gamma   90.00
#
_symmetry.space_group_name_H-M   'P 1'
#
loop_
_entity.id
_entity.type
_entity.pdbx_description
1 polymer ?
#
loop_
_entity_poly.entity_id
_entity_poly.type
_entity_poly.pdbx_seq_one_letter_code
_entity_poly.pdbx_strand_id
1 'polypeptide(L)'
;MKTITLNYDAIHSGNLILVNAHYPCRDNIAKRTLLPVNTDADNILLDSDAVKHLSRLMDKIDGWQQIAAVSGWRSMQEQTEIYSDSLKDNGRSFTEKFVAHPGHSEHQTGLAIDLALKQEHIDFICPEFPYTGICQTFRHDAISYGFIERYPENKENITGIAHEPWHFRYVGVPHAEIMLNHSFVLEEYSSFLKNYPHGKTHYFHKNKDKCIEISYLNANQTADTQLEIDDSVPYSVSGNNIDGFVITEWRLNEEIEPNS
;
A
#
# COMPACT_ATOMS: atom_id res chain seq x y z
N MET A 1 -28.80 -3.49 -6.48
CA MET A 1 -28.24 -2.30 -5.76
C MET A 1 -28.38 -2.52 -4.27
N LYS A 2 -27.35 -2.22 -3.52
CA LYS A 2 -27.29 -2.34 -2.05
C LYS A 2 -26.77 -1.02 -1.50
N THR A 3 -27.35 -0.56 -0.40
CA THR A 3 -26.81 0.59 0.34
C THR A 3 -25.92 0.09 1.47
N ILE A 4 -24.71 0.60 1.56
CA ILE A 4 -23.72 0.33 2.61
C ILE A 4 -23.56 1.61 3.42
N THR A 5 -23.54 1.48 4.73
CA THR A 5 -23.29 2.59 5.64
C THR A 5 -21.83 2.56 6.08
N LEU A 6 -21.08 3.62 5.80
CA LEU A 6 -19.69 3.81 6.13
C LEU A 6 -19.57 4.88 7.21
N ASN A 7 -19.09 4.53 8.40
CA ASN A 7 -18.80 5.54 9.42
C ASN A 7 -17.56 6.36 9.03
N TYR A 8 -17.42 7.56 9.58
CA TYR A 8 -16.32 8.45 9.24
C TYR A 8 -14.95 7.83 9.53
N ASP A 9 -14.80 7.12 10.65
CA ASP A 9 -13.51 6.50 11.02
C ASP A 9 -13.02 5.44 10.02
N ALA A 10 -13.93 4.91 9.19
CA ALA A 10 -13.55 3.93 8.16
C ALA A 10 -12.66 4.53 7.05
N ILE A 11 -12.55 5.86 6.94
CA ILE A 11 -11.56 6.50 6.04
C ILE A 11 -10.12 6.13 6.40
N HIS A 12 -9.87 5.70 7.64
CA HIS A 12 -8.55 5.31 8.14
C HIS A 12 -8.26 3.82 7.98
N SER A 13 -9.08 3.07 7.24
CA SER A 13 -8.96 1.62 7.07
C SER A 13 -8.93 1.22 5.59
N GLY A 14 -8.27 0.10 5.29
CA GLY A 14 -8.15 -0.44 3.93
C GLY A 14 -6.72 -0.33 3.38
N ASN A 15 -6.54 -0.74 2.11
CA ASN A 15 -5.20 -0.87 1.53
C ASN A 15 -4.67 0.42 0.89
N LEU A 16 -5.55 1.38 0.61
CA LEU A 16 -5.21 2.66 -0.05
C LEU A 16 -5.06 3.84 0.92
N ILE A 17 -5.02 3.57 2.22
CA ILE A 17 -4.76 4.62 3.22
C ILE A 17 -3.38 5.23 2.99
N LEU A 18 -3.34 6.55 2.83
CA LEU A 18 -2.09 7.31 2.73
C LEU A 18 -1.56 7.61 4.14
N VAL A 19 -0.36 7.13 4.44
CA VAL A 19 0.35 7.44 5.68
C VAL A 19 1.67 8.10 5.32
N ASN A 20 1.90 9.32 5.78
CA ASN A 20 3.12 10.09 5.55
C ASN A 20 3.25 11.22 6.58
N ALA A 21 4.18 12.16 6.38
CA ALA A 21 4.40 13.28 7.29
C ALA A 21 3.15 14.15 7.56
N HIS A 22 2.19 14.21 6.63
CA HIS A 22 0.97 15.01 6.75
C HIS A 22 -0.22 14.20 7.27
N TYR A 23 -0.25 12.90 7.02
CA TYR A 23 -1.35 12.00 7.33
C TYR A 23 -0.86 10.88 8.26
N PRO A 24 -1.05 11.02 9.58
CA PRO A 24 -0.61 10.00 10.54
C PRO A 24 -1.38 8.70 10.37
N CYS A 25 -0.76 7.60 10.78
CA CYS A 25 -1.42 6.31 10.86
C CYS A 25 -2.49 6.35 11.96
N ARG A 26 -3.75 6.26 11.56
CA ARG A 26 -4.93 6.15 12.42
C ARG A 26 -5.62 4.80 12.26
N ASP A 27 -5.03 3.91 11.48
CA ASP A 27 -5.58 2.58 11.27
C ASP A 27 -5.67 1.82 12.60
N ASN A 28 -6.80 1.21 12.83
CA ASN A 28 -6.99 0.36 14.00
C ASN A 28 -6.40 -1.03 13.71
N ILE A 29 -5.11 -1.20 13.99
CA ILE A 29 -4.41 -2.45 13.76
C ILE A 29 -5.07 -3.66 14.44
N ALA A 30 -5.81 -3.46 15.52
CA ALA A 30 -6.56 -4.54 16.18
C ALA A 30 -7.68 -5.13 15.29
N LYS A 31 -8.08 -4.44 14.23
CA LYS A 31 -9.02 -4.94 13.23
C LYS A 31 -8.34 -5.70 12.09
N ARG A 32 -7.00 -5.66 12.01
CA ARG A 32 -6.23 -6.41 11.02
C ARG A 32 -5.77 -7.75 11.57
N THR A 33 -5.70 -8.74 10.71
CA THR A 33 -5.06 -10.01 11.03
C THR A 33 -3.61 -9.95 10.56
N LEU A 34 -2.68 -9.86 11.51
CA LEU A 34 -1.25 -9.91 11.22
C LEU A 34 -0.77 -11.36 11.19
N LEU A 35 -0.03 -11.72 10.16
CA LEU A 35 0.55 -13.04 9.97
C LEU A 35 2.05 -12.92 9.67
N PRO A 36 2.87 -13.92 10.07
CA PRO A 36 4.26 -14.03 9.66
C PRO A 36 4.41 -14.08 8.14
N VAL A 37 5.44 -13.42 7.61
CA VAL A 37 5.71 -13.39 6.17
C VAL A 37 6.16 -14.75 5.62
N ASN A 38 6.89 -15.52 6.44
CA ASN A 38 7.25 -16.92 6.20
C ASN A 38 7.70 -17.60 7.50
N THR A 39 8.06 -18.88 7.45
CA THR A 39 8.48 -19.67 8.61
C THR A 39 9.88 -19.32 9.14
N ASP A 40 10.74 -18.75 8.30
CA ASP A 40 12.12 -18.38 8.66
C ASP A 40 12.19 -16.95 9.24
N ALA A 41 11.13 -16.16 9.06
CA ALA A 41 10.97 -14.80 9.58
C ALA A 41 9.60 -14.66 10.27
N ASP A 42 9.37 -15.50 11.27
CA ASP A 42 8.10 -15.60 12.01
C ASP A 42 7.82 -14.37 12.89
N ASN A 43 8.85 -13.60 13.20
CA ASN A 43 8.75 -12.32 13.90
C ASN A 43 8.43 -11.13 12.99
N ILE A 44 8.51 -11.27 11.65
CA ILE A 44 8.17 -10.21 10.69
C ILE A 44 6.72 -10.42 10.22
N LEU A 45 5.85 -9.51 10.65
CA LEU A 45 4.42 -9.61 10.44
C LEU A 45 3.92 -8.64 9.37
N LEU A 46 2.93 -9.06 8.60
CA LEU A 46 2.16 -8.20 7.71
C LEU A 46 0.65 -8.48 7.86
N ASP A 47 -0.16 -7.60 7.30
CA ASP A 47 -1.58 -7.86 7.07
C ASP A 47 -1.77 -9.15 6.25
N SER A 48 -2.80 -9.94 6.60
CA SER A 48 -3.04 -11.27 6.02
C SER A 48 -3.20 -11.25 4.50
N ASP A 49 -3.81 -10.20 3.93
CA ASP A 49 -3.93 -10.09 2.47
C ASP A 49 -2.57 -9.77 1.84
N ALA A 50 -1.76 -8.90 2.45
CA ALA A 50 -0.41 -8.62 2.00
C ALA A 50 0.46 -9.88 2.05
N VAL A 51 0.42 -10.66 3.16
CA VAL A 51 1.13 -11.96 3.27
C VAL A 51 0.75 -12.91 2.15
N LYS A 52 -0.57 -13.09 1.92
CA LYS A 52 -1.07 -13.99 0.88
C LYS A 52 -0.54 -13.66 -0.51
N HIS A 53 -0.49 -12.37 -0.84
CA HIS A 53 0.01 -11.92 -2.14
C HIS A 53 1.53 -11.99 -2.23
N LEU A 54 2.24 -11.62 -1.15
CA LEU A 54 3.70 -11.75 -1.06
C LEU A 54 4.15 -13.21 -1.19
N SER A 55 3.51 -14.13 -0.48
CA SER A 55 3.85 -15.57 -0.57
C SER A 55 3.72 -16.10 -1.98
N ARG A 56 2.60 -15.77 -2.66
CA ARG A 56 2.40 -16.19 -4.06
C ARG A 56 3.44 -15.61 -5.02
N LEU A 57 3.85 -14.36 -4.80
CA LEU A 57 4.91 -13.73 -5.58
C LEU A 57 6.24 -14.45 -5.34
N MET A 58 6.60 -14.66 -4.07
CA MET A 58 7.86 -15.31 -3.69
C MET A 58 7.93 -16.75 -4.16
N ASP A 59 6.83 -17.50 -4.10
CA ASP A 59 6.73 -18.87 -4.63
C ASP A 59 6.94 -18.89 -6.16
N LYS A 60 6.34 -17.94 -6.88
CA LYS A 60 6.47 -17.83 -8.34
C LYS A 60 7.91 -17.62 -8.80
N ILE A 61 8.69 -16.82 -8.08
CA ILE A 61 10.06 -16.45 -8.47
C ILE A 61 11.13 -17.23 -7.70
N ASP A 62 10.75 -18.18 -6.82
CA ASP A 62 11.65 -18.83 -5.86
C ASP A 62 12.45 -17.83 -5.01
N GLY A 63 11.75 -16.74 -4.63
CA GLY A 63 12.38 -15.52 -4.09
C GLY A 63 13.03 -15.73 -2.73
N TRP A 64 12.42 -16.55 -1.84
CA TRP A 64 12.93 -16.79 -0.49
C TRP A 64 14.32 -17.45 -0.43
N GLN A 65 14.83 -17.99 -1.54
CA GLN A 65 16.19 -18.49 -1.61
C GLN A 65 17.24 -17.37 -1.53
N GLN A 66 16.93 -16.20 -2.13
CA GLN A 66 17.87 -15.10 -2.29
C GLN A 66 17.41 -13.78 -1.65
N ILE A 67 16.12 -13.64 -1.32
CA ILE A 67 15.54 -12.44 -0.69
C ILE A 67 15.27 -12.73 0.78
N ALA A 68 15.62 -11.80 1.65
CA ALA A 68 15.28 -11.79 3.06
C ALA A 68 14.23 -10.71 3.37
N ALA A 69 13.28 -11.02 4.24
CA ALA A 69 12.46 -10.00 4.89
C ALA A 69 13.31 -9.33 5.99
N VAL A 70 13.26 -8.01 6.06
CA VAL A 70 14.02 -7.20 7.03
C VAL A 70 13.10 -6.59 8.07
N SER A 71 11.97 -6.01 7.64
CA SER A 71 11.02 -5.37 8.53
C SER A 71 9.61 -5.42 7.94
N GLY A 72 8.63 -5.69 8.79
CA GLY A 72 7.21 -5.66 8.47
C GLY A 72 6.45 -4.69 9.37
N TRP A 73 5.37 -5.15 10.00
CA TRP A 73 4.62 -4.35 10.95
C TRP A 73 5.48 -3.91 12.12
N ARG A 74 5.35 -2.64 12.51
CA ARG A 74 5.99 -2.04 13.67
C ARG A 74 4.95 -1.39 14.58
N SER A 75 5.07 -1.56 15.87
CA SER A 75 4.30 -0.81 16.85
C SER A 75 4.75 0.66 16.90
N MET A 76 3.92 1.51 17.52
CA MET A 76 4.31 2.90 17.81
C MET A 76 5.58 2.97 18.67
N GLN A 77 5.71 2.05 19.63
CA GLN A 77 6.89 2.00 20.51
C GLN A 77 8.15 1.67 19.72
N GLU A 78 8.14 0.60 18.92
CA GLU A 78 9.26 0.22 18.07
C GLU A 78 9.67 1.33 17.09
N GLN A 79 8.69 1.98 16.45
CA GLN A 79 8.99 3.11 15.56
C GLN A 79 9.65 4.27 16.32
N THR A 80 9.25 4.50 17.58
CA THR A 80 9.86 5.53 18.44
C THR A 80 11.29 5.19 18.80
N GLU A 81 11.57 3.93 19.12
CA GLU A 81 12.91 3.42 19.42
C GLU A 81 13.82 3.54 18.18
N ILE A 82 13.37 3.05 17.02
CA ILE A 82 14.11 3.15 15.74
C ILE A 82 14.44 4.61 15.39
N TYR A 83 13.46 5.51 15.51
CA TYR A 83 13.67 6.93 15.23
C TYR A 83 14.69 7.56 16.18
N SER A 84 14.58 7.26 17.48
CA SER A 84 15.48 7.79 18.52
C SER A 84 16.89 7.26 18.37
N ASP A 85 17.05 5.98 18.05
CA ASP A 85 18.36 5.36 17.87
C ASP A 85 19.02 5.86 16.58
N SER A 86 18.27 5.98 15.49
CA SER A 86 18.78 6.60 14.25
C SER A 86 19.24 8.05 14.47
N LEU A 87 18.51 8.84 15.31
CA LEU A 87 18.95 10.20 15.66
C LEU A 87 20.29 10.23 16.39
N LYS A 88 20.55 9.26 17.27
CA LYS A 88 21.83 9.15 18.01
C LYS A 88 22.97 8.70 17.11
N ASP A 89 22.71 7.67 16.28
CA ASP A 89 23.76 6.98 15.54
C ASP A 89 24.08 7.66 14.22
N ASN A 90 23.08 8.20 13.52
CA ASN A 90 23.20 8.76 12.16
C ASN A 90 22.95 10.26 12.09
N GLY A 91 22.39 10.86 13.15
CA GLY A 91 22.08 12.28 13.22
C GLY A 91 20.78 12.66 12.47
N ARG A 92 20.32 13.91 12.72
CA ARG A 92 19.01 14.40 12.27
C ARG A 92 18.83 14.35 10.75
N SER A 93 19.83 14.80 9.99
CA SER A 93 19.70 14.90 8.52
C SER A 93 19.51 13.54 7.83
N PHE A 94 20.11 12.48 8.36
CA PHE A 94 19.90 11.12 7.87
C PHE A 94 18.53 10.61 8.32
N THR A 95 18.23 10.73 9.61
CA THR A 95 16.98 10.18 10.19
C THR A 95 15.75 10.76 9.50
N GLU A 96 15.68 12.08 9.33
CA GLU A 96 14.53 12.73 8.67
C GLU A 96 14.34 12.31 7.19
N LYS A 97 15.38 11.74 6.55
CA LYS A 97 15.30 11.26 5.16
C LYS A 97 14.85 9.81 5.05
N PHE A 98 15.25 8.96 5.99
CA PHE A 98 15.10 7.50 5.87
C PHE A 98 14.22 6.87 6.96
N VAL A 99 13.84 7.61 7.98
CA VAL A 99 13.04 7.07 9.08
C VAL A 99 11.82 7.96 9.30
N ALA A 100 10.65 7.42 9.01
CA ALA A 100 9.40 8.13 9.26
C ALA A 100 9.24 8.47 10.75
N HIS A 101 8.70 9.65 11.04
CA HIS A 101 8.39 10.07 12.40
C HIS A 101 7.41 9.07 13.06
N PRO A 102 7.53 8.80 14.37
CA PRO A 102 6.56 7.97 15.09
C PRO A 102 5.12 8.43 14.84
N GLY A 103 4.23 7.48 14.53
CA GLY A 103 2.86 7.79 14.10
C GLY A 103 2.68 8.07 12.61
N HIS A 104 3.76 8.18 11.84
CA HIS A 104 3.74 8.52 10.42
C HIS A 104 4.42 7.47 9.52
N SER A 105 4.66 6.28 10.05
CA SER A 105 5.27 5.15 9.33
C SER A 105 4.21 4.23 8.73
N GLU A 106 4.36 3.87 7.46
CA GLU A 106 3.51 2.87 6.80
C GLU A 106 3.63 1.46 7.42
N HIS A 107 4.75 1.14 8.06
CA HIS A 107 4.92 -0.12 8.80
C HIS A 107 3.89 -0.29 9.91
N GLN A 108 3.39 0.79 10.51
CA GLN A 108 2.34 0.73 11.52
C GLN A 108 1.00 0.20 10.98
N THR A 109 0.81 0.20 9.66
CA THR A 109 -0.41 -0.33 9.01
C THR A 109 -0.37 -1.85 8.78
N GLY A 110 0.80 -2.47 8.85
CA GLY A 110 1.02 -3.84 8.41
C GLY A 110 1.01 -4.04 6.90
N LEU A 111 1.00 -2.96 6.10
CA LEU A 111 0.96 -3.02 4.64
C LEU A 111 2.33 -2.77 3.98
N ALA A 112 3.35 -2.41 4.74
CA ALA A 112 4.70 -2.16 4.25
C ALA A 112 5.67 -3.26 4.68
N ILE A 113 6.59 -3.57 3.78
CA ILE A 113 7.68 -4.52 4.01
C ILE A 113 8.98 -3.99 3.44
N ASP A 114 10.06 -4.11 4.23
CA ASP A 114 11.43 -3.92 3.78
C ASP A 114 12.04 -5.28 3.44
N LEU A 115 12.67 -5.35 2.27
CA LEU A 115 13.30 -6.56 1.73
C LEU A 115 14.77 -6.31 1.45
N ALA A 116 15.59 -7.34 1.54
CA ALA A 116 17.01 -7.30 1.20
C ALA A 116 17.42 -8.46 0.30
N LEU A 117 18.45 -8.29 -0.50
CA LEU A 117 19.22 -9.41 -1.03
C LEU A 117 19.88 -10.14 0.14
N LYS A 118 19.75 -11.47 0.21
CA LYS A 118 20.38 -12.25 1.29
C LYS A 118 21.90 -12.13 1.24
N GLN A 119 22.48 -11.74 2.37
CA GLN A 119 23.92 -11.62 2.57
C GLN A 119 24.23 -11.82 4.05
N GLU A 120 25.51 -11.94 4.40
CA GLU A 120 25.96 -12.23 5.77
C GLU A 120 25.55 -11.13 6.76
N HIS A 121 25.62 -9.86 6.34
CA HIS A 121 25.22 -8.70 7.13
C HIS A 121 24.23 -7.86 6.34
N ILE A 122 23.04 -7.68 6.89
CA ILE A 122 21.99 -6.84 6.31
C ILE A 122 21.83 -5.58 7.16
N ASP A 123 21.97 -4.41 6.54
CA ASP A 123 21.65 -3.15 7.20
C ASP A 123 20.12 -3.06 7.44
N PHE A 124 19.73 -2.71 8.65
CA PHE A 124 18.31 -2.66 9.01
C PHE A 124 17.62 -1.39 8.51
N ILE A 125 18.33 -0.27 8.39
CA ILE A 125 17.76 1.02 7.96
C ILE A 125 17.81 1.16 6.44
N CYS A 126 18.93 0.76 5.82
CA CYS A 126 19.16 0.89 4.37
C CYS A 126 19.59 -0.46 3.78
N PRO A 127 18.71 -1.48 3.79
CA PRO A 127 19.05 -2.79 3.26
C PRO A 127 19.32 -2.76 1.75
N GLU A 128 20.23 -3.58 1.29
CA GLU A 128 20.57 -3.65 -0.12
C GLU A 128 19.48 -4.42 -0.90
N PHE A 129 18.83 -3.77 -1.86
CA PHE A 129 17.86 -4.37 -2.78
C PHE A 129 18.08 -3.84 -4.20
N PRO A 130 19.09 -4.35 -4.94
CA PRO A 130 19.56 -3.79 -6.21
C PRO A 130 18.53 -3.94 -7.33
N TYR A 131 18.67 -3.09 -8.38
CA TYR A 131 17.86 -3.15 -9.61
C TYR A 131 18.38 -4.21 -10.59
N THR A 132 18.85 -5.35 -10.09
CA THR A 132 19.38 -6.46 -10.87
C THR A 132 18.99 -7.82 -10.28
N GLY A 133 19.13 -8.89 -11.03
CA GLY A 133 18.92 -10.26 -10.56
C GLY A 133 17.53 -10.49 -9.98
N ILE A 134 17.46 -11.26 -8.91
CA ILE A 134 16.18 -11.65 -8.26
C ILE A 134 15.41 -10.44 -7.72
N CYS A 135 16.11 -9.40 -7.23
CA CYS A 135 15.47 -8.18 -6.71
C CYS A 135 14.75 -7.41 -7.83
N GLN A 136 15.33 -7.39 -9.04
CA GLN A 136 14.65 -6.80 -10.20
C GLN A 136 13.46 -7.66 -10.66
N THR A 137 13.59 -8.99 -10.63
CA THR A 137 12.48 -9.90 -10.94
C THR A 137 11.32 -9.70 -9.95
N PHE A 138 11.64 -9.61 -8.65
CA PHE A 138 10.64 -9.29 -7.62
C PHE A 138 9.93 -7.97 -7.94
N ARG A 139 10.68 -6.89 -8.16
CA ARG A 139 10.15 -5.54 -8.41
C ARG A 139 9.21 -5.51 -9.62
N HIS A 140 9.59 -6.20 -10.70
CA HIS A 140 8.77 -6.30 -11.91
C HIS A 140 7.45 -7.05 -11.63
N ASP A 141 7.52 -8.20 -10.95
CA ASP A 141 6.36 -9.03 -10.72
C ASP A 141 5.46 -8.53 -9.57
N ALA A 142 6.02 -7.81 -8.60
CA ALA A 142 5.34 -7.26 -7.42
C ALA A 142 4.06 -6.49 -7.76
N ILE A 143 4.08 -5.76 -8.85
CA ILE A 143 2.95 -4.97 -9.36
C ILE A 143 1.71 -5.84 -9.57
N SER A 144 1.87 -7.01 -10.20
CA SER A 144 0.76 -7.95 -10.46
C SER A 144 0.23 -8.62 -9.18
N TYR A 145 0.96 -8.47 -8.08
CA TYR A 145 0.56 -8.93 -6.75
C TYR A 145 0.14 -7.78 -5.81
N GLY A 146 -0.01 -6.58 -6.34
CA GLY A 146 -0.52 -5.43 -5.59
C GLY A 146 0.50 -4.69 -4.75
N PHE A 147 1.80 -4.91 -4.96
CA PHE A 147 2.88 -4.18 -4.30
C PHE A 147 3.50 -3.14 -5.22
N ILE A 148 3.83 -1.98 -4.66
CA ILE A 148 4.58 -0.91 -5.31
C ILE A 148 5.89 -0.68 -4.57
N GLU A 149 6.95 -0.27 -5.30
CA GLU A 149 8.07 0.43 -4.70
C GLU A 149 7.57 1.81 -4.24
N ARG A 150 7.57 2.04 -2.94
CA ARG A 150 6.85 3.17 -2.34
C ARG A 150 7.55 4.51 -2.51
N TYR A 151 8.88 4.50 -2.45
CA TYR A 151 9.73 5.68 -2.48
C TYR A 151 10.72 5.61 -3.65
N PRO A 152 10.23 5.70 -4.89
CA PRO A 152 11.07 5.62 -6.08
C PRO A 152 11.92 6.88 -6.24
N GLU A 153 13.00 6.77 -7.01
CA GLU A 153 13.91 7.86 -7.32
C GLU A 153 13.17 9.07 -7.93
N ASN A 154 13.59 10.27 -7.57
CA ASN A 154 13.04 11.57 -8.04
C ASN A 154 11.60 11.88 -7.58
N LYS A 155 11.10 11.23 -6.52
CA LYS A 155 9.78 11.49 -5.94
C LYS A 155 9.85 12.00 -4.48
N GLU A 156 11.03 12.27 -3.94
CA GLU A 156 11.25 12.67 -2.55
C GLU A 156 10.50 13.95 -2.19
N ASN A 157 10.39 14.89 -3.14
CA ASN A 157 9.63 16.14 -2.94
C ASN A 157 8.12 15.92 -2.75
N ILE A 158 7.60 14.76 -3.15
CA ILE A 158 6.18 14.39 -3.04
C ILE A 158 5.96 13.49 -1.83
N THR A 159 6.81 12.50 -1.66
CA THR A 159 6.67 11.47 -0.61
C THR A 159 7.18 11.96 0.75
N GLY A 160 8.16 12.88 0.75
CA GLY A 160 8.85 13.36 1.95
C GLY A 160 9.92 12.41 2.49
N ILE A 161 10.12 11.25 1.84
CA ILE A 161 11.12 10.22 2.17
C ILE A 161 12.09 10.09 0.99
N ALA A 162 13.36 9.85 1.27
CA ALA A 162 14.38 9.59 0.26
C ALA A 162 14.08 8.32 -0.53
N HIS A 163 14.82 8.10 -1.62
CA HIS A 163 14.72 6.88 -2.40
C HIS A 163 15.05 5.62 -1.57
N GLU A 164 14.11 4.68 -1.51
CA GLU A 164 14.22 3.41 -0.76
C GLU A 164 13.86 2.22 -1.66
N PRO A 165 14.85 1.65 -2.37
CA PRO A 165 14.61 0.53 -3.31
C PRO A 165 14.17 -0.78 -2.63
N TRP A 166 14.29 -0.86 -1.32
CA TRP A 166 13.91 -2.01 -0.48
C TRP A 166 12.48 -1.94 0.06
N HIS A 167 11.86 -0.74 0.10
CA HIS A 167 10.58 -0.52 0.76
C HIS A 167 9.42 -0.70 -0.20
N PHE A 168 8.63 -1.74 0.05
CA PHE A 168 7.44 -2.09 -0.74
C PHE A 168 6.16 -1.90 0.06
N ARG A 169 5.16 -1.32 -0.61
CA ARG A 169 3.84 -1.08 -0.03
C ARG A 169 2.77 -1.88 -0.77
N TYR A 170 1.97 -2.65 -0.01
CA TYR A 170 0.77 -3.31 -0.54
C TYR A 170 -0.37 -2.30 -0.67
N VAL A 171 -0.88 -2.16 -1.88
CA VAL A 171 -2.03 -1.31 -2.24
C VAL A 171 -3.16 -2.13 -2.88
N GLY A 172 -2.88 -3.41 -3.19
CA GLY A 172 -3.79 -4.31 -3.87
C GLY A 172 -3.84 -4.14 -5.39
N VAL A 173 -4.46 -5.13 -6.05
CA VAL A 173 -4.71 -5.14 -7.50
C VAL A 173 -6.13 -4.64 -7.72
N PRO A 174 -6.40 -3.73 -8.69
CA PRO A 174 -5.54 -3.27 -9.79
C PRO A 174 -4.71 -2.02 -9.49
N HIS A 175 -4.77 -1.50 -8.27
CA HIS A 175 -4.23 -0.17 -7.94
C HIS A 175 -2.73 -0.06 -8.21
N ALA A 176 -1.94 -1.11 -7.91
CA ALA A 176 -0.52 -1.15 -8.22
C ALA A 176 -0.24 -1.03 -9.73
N GLU A 177 -1.02 -1.72 -10.57
CA GLU A 177 -0.89 -1.65 -12.05
C GLU A 177 -1.23 -0.25 -12.56
N ILE A 178 -2.29 0.37 -12.03
CA ILE A 178 -2.69 1.73 -12.43
C ILE A 178 -1.61 2.74 -12.03
N MET A 179 -1.09 2.63 -10.82
CA MET A 179 -0.02 3.50 -10.34
C MET A 179 1.24 3.39 -11.21
N LEU A 180 1.64 2.16 -11.57
CA LEU A 180 2.76 1.93 -12.49
C LEU A 180 2.52 2.57 -13.86
N ASN A 181 1.35 2.34 -14.46
CA ASN A 181 1.01 2.84 -15.81
C ASN A 181 1.03 4.38 -15.90
N HIS A 182 0.76 5.05 -14.79
CA HIS A 182 0.78 6.52 -14.71
C HIS A 182 2.05 7.07 -14.05
N SER A 183 2.98 6.22 -13.61
CA SER A 183 4.17 6.61 -12.83
C SER A 183 3.81 7.40 -11.56
N PHE A 184 2.72 7.04 -10.90
CA PHE A 184 2.24 7.67 -9.67
C PHE A 184 2.86 7.04 -8.43
N VAL A 185 3.21 7.89 -7.46
CA VAL A 185 3.30 7.49 -6.05
C VAL A 185 1.91 7.57 -5.38
N LEU A 186 1.75 7.06 -4.19
CA LEU A 186 0.44 6.93 -3.53
C LEU A 186 -0.24 8.28 -3.31
N GLU A 187 0.52 9.35 -3.07
CA GLU A 187 0.05 10.74 -2.96
C GLU A 187 -0.61 11.23 -4.25
N GLU A 188 0.06 11.00 -5.38
CA GLU A 188 -0.44 11.39 -6.71
C GLU A 188 -1.67 10.56 -7.07
N TYR A 189 -1.64 9.26 -6.78
CA TYR A 189 -2.75 8.37 -7.03
C TYR A 189 -3.99 8.74 -6.22
N SER A 190 -3.83 9.04 -4.94
CA SER A 190 -4.92 9.50 -4.08
C SER A 190 -5.56 10.79 -4.62
N SER A 191 -4.75 11.71 -5.12
CA SER A 191 -5.23 12.95 -5.76
C SER A 191 -5.92 12.69 -7.10
N PHE A 192 -5.37 11.79 -7.92
CA PHE A 192 -5.93 11.38 -9.21
C PHE A 192 -7.34 10.80 -9.07
N LEU A 193 -7.56 9.93 -8.09
CA LEU A 193 -8.85 9.28 -7.88
C LEU A 193 -10.00 10.25 -7.56
N LYS A 194 -9.71 11.41 -6.99
CA LYS A 194 -10.71 12.46 -6.72
C LYS A 194 -11.37 13.04 -7.99
N ASN A 195 -10.76 12.83 -9.16
CA ASN A 195 -11.36 13.22 -10.45
C ASN A 195 -12.48 12.27 -10.91
N TYR A 196 -12.71 11.17 -10.18
CA TYR A 196 -13.68 10.13 -10.51
C TYR A 196 -14.73 9.98 -9.40
N PRO A 197 -15.57 11.03 -9.16
CA PRO A 197 -16.55 11.00 -8.09
C PRO A 197 -17.61 9.93 -8.33
N HIS A 198 -17.89 9.13 -7.30
CA HIS A 198 -18.86 8.05 -7.29
C HIS A 198 -20.26 8.56 -7.72
N GLY A 199 -20.94 7.78 -8.55
CA GLY A 199 -22.24 8.14 -9.11
C GLY A 199 -22.21 9.25 -10.20
N LYS A 200 -21.00 9.68 -10.64
CA LYS A 200 -20.83 10.67 -11.72
C LYS A 200 -19.90 10.19 -12.82
N THR A 201 -18.61 10.18 -12.55
CA THR A 201 -17.56 9.78 -13.49
C THR A 201 -16.70 8.73 -12.83
N HIS A 202 -16.47 7.61 -13.50
CA HIS A 202 -15.67 6.53 -12.94
C HIS A 202 -14.44 6.27 -13.81
N TYR A 203 -13.38 5.80 -13.20
CA TYR A 203 -12.18 5.33 -13.89
C TYR A 203 -12.35 3.86 -14.25
N PHE A 204 -12.07 3.52 -15.51
CA PHE A 204 -12.14 2.14 -16.00
C PHE A 204 -10.76 1.62 -16.35
N HIS A 205 -10.31 0.62 -15.60
CA HIS A 205 -9.10 -0.13 -15.87
C HIS A 205 -9.44 -1.45 -16.55
N LYS A 206 -9.00 -1.60 -17.83
CA LYS A 206 -9.27 -2.81 -18.62
C LYS A 206 -8.04 -3.71 -18.58
N ASN A 207 -8.22 -4.94 -18.13
CA ASN A 207 -7.19 -5.97 -18.11
C ASN A 207 -7.79 -7.29 -18.65
N LYS A 208 -7.37 -7.71 -19.86
CA LYS A 208 -7.85 -8.91 -20.56
C LYS A 208 -9.39 -8.95 -20.59
N ASP A 209 -9.99 -9.90 -19.86
CA ASP A 209 -11.44 -10.16 -19.85
C ASP A 209 -12.19 -9.41 -18.75
N LYS A 210 -11.50 -8.59 -17.96
CA LYS A 210 -12.07 -7.85 -16.84
C LYS A 210 -12.02 -6.35 -17.09
N CYS A 211 -13.11 -5.70 -16.76
CA CYS A 211 -13.14 -4.26 -16.58
C CYS A 211 -13.30 -3.95 -15.09
N ILE A 212 -12.39 -3.16 -14.57
CA ILE A 212 -12.41 -2.78 -13.18
C ILE A 212 -12.80 -1.31 -13.13
N GLU A 213 -13.92 -1.05 -12.47
CA GLU A 213 -14.49 0.26 -12.28
C GLU A 213 -14.05 0.82 -10.93
N ILE A 214 -13.49 2.02 -10.92
CA ILE A 214 -12.99 2.67 -9.71
C ILE A 214 -13.60 4.04 -9.58
N SER A 215 -14.10 4.35 -8.40
CA SER A 215 -14.69 5.64 -8.08
C SER A 215 -14.28 6.12 -6.68
N TYR A 216 -14.44 7.41 -6.44
CA TYR A 216 -14.11 8.07 -5.19
C TYR A 216 -15.36 8.69 -4.55
N LEU A 217 -15.59 8.41 -3.28
CA LEU A 217 -16.70 8.94 -2.49
C LEU A 217 -16.18 9.78 -1.31
N ASN A 218 -16.50 11.07 -1.30
CA ASN A 218 -16.18 11.91 -0.14
C ASN A 218 -16.90 11.40 1.11
N ALA A 219 -16.20 11.32 2.24
CA ALA A 219 -16.79 10.98 3.51
C ALA A 219 -17.62 12.15 4.04
N ASN A 220 -18.77 11.85 4.61
CA ASN A 220 -19.54 12.83 5.37
C ASN A 220 -18.89 13.02 6.75
N GLN A 221 -18.49 14.25 7.06
CA GLN A 221 -17.79 14.57 8.32
C GLN A 221 -18.73 14.66 9.55
N THR A 222 -20.02 14.75 9.33
CA THR A 222 -21.03 14.98 10.39
C THR A 222 -22.00 13.83 10.58
N ALA A 223 -21.99 12.84 9.68
CA ALA A 223 -22.86 11.68 9.70
C ALA A 223 -22.20 10.51 8.96
N ASP A 224 -22.77 9.33 9.06
CA ASP A 224 -22.37 8.20 8.26
C ASP A 224 -22.58 8.45 6.76
N THR A 225 -21.62 7.98 5.94
CA THR A 225 -21.68 8.09 4.50
C THR A 225 -22.48 6.92 3.92
N GLN A 226 -23.46 7.20 3.09
CA GLN A 226 -24.21 6.16 2.37
C GLN A 226 -23.55 5.89 1.02
N LEU A 227 -23.24 4.62 0.76
CA LEU A 227 -22.71 4.15 -0.51
C LEU A 227 -23.72 3.23 -1.17
N GLU A 228 -24.19 3.61 -2.35
CA GLU A 228 -24.98 2.73 -3.22
C GLU A 228 -24.04 1.95 -4.14
N ILE A 229 -24.14 0.62 -4.12
CA ILE A 229 -23.26 -0.25 -4.88
C ILE A 229 -24.05 -1.37 -5.57
N ASP A 230 -23.54 -1.84 -6.70
CA ASP A 230 -24.06 -3.02 -7.36
C ASP A 230 -23.61 -4.28 -6.59
N ASP A 231 -24.54 -4.97 -5.95
CA ASP A 231 -24.28 -6.19 -5.19
C ASP A 231 -24.19 -7.46 -6.05
N SER A 232 -24.41 -7.35 -7.36
CA SER A 232 -24.24 -8.45 -8.31
C SER A 232 -22.77 -8.66 -8.72
N VAL A 233 -21.89 -7.67 -8.50
CA VAL A 233 -20.47 -7.74 -8.83
C VAL A 233 -19.59 -7.72 -7.56
N PRO A 234 -18.43 -8.39 -7.58
CA PRO A 234 -17.47 -8.28 -6.50
C PRO A 234 -16.99 -6.82 -6.37
N TYR A 235 -16.84 -6.36 -5.13
CA TYR A 235 -16.35 -5.02 -4.84
C TYR A 235 -15.47 -4.98 -3.59
N SER A 236 -14.71 -3.90 -3.48
CA SER A 236 -14.00 -3.51 -2.27
C SER A 236 -14.16 -2.01 -1.99
N VAL A 237 -14.04 -1.64 -0.72
CA VAL A 237 -14.04 -0.25 -0.28
C VAL A 237 -12.80 -0.04 0.59
N SER A 238 -12.01 0.98 0.27
CA SER A 238 -10.86 1.40 1.07
C SER A 238 -10.99 2.87 1.43
N GLY A 239 -10.75 3.22 2.68
CA GLY A 239 -10.47 4.59 3.04
C GLY A 239 -9.16 5.09 2.42
N ASN A 240 -9.01 6.42 2.31
CA ASN A 240 -7.78 7.04 1.82
C ASN A 240 -6.95 7.72 2.94
N ASN A 241 -7.41 7.64 4.19
CA ASN A 241 -6.85 8.32 5.37
C ASN A 241 -6.84 9.86 5.27
N ILE A 242 -7.56 10.44 4.33
CA ILE A 242 -7.64 11.88 4.10
C ILE A 242 -9.09 12.37 4.33
N ASP A 243 -9.98 12.02 3.40
CA ASP A 243 -11.30 12.63 3.32
C ASP A 243 -12.38 11.75 2.66
N GLY A 244 -12.09 10.47 2.35
CA GLY A 244 -13.07 9.65 1.65
C GLY A 244 -12.68 8.21 1.42
N PHE A 245 -13.42 7.60 0.50
CA PHE A 245 -13.39 6.18 0.18
C PHE A 245 -13.12 5.96 -1.30
N VAL A 246 -12.33 4.95 -1.60
CA VAL A 246 -12.13 4.43 -2.95
C VAL A 246 -12.95 3.15 -3.07
N ILE A 247 -13.81 3.11 -4.06
CA ILE A 247 -14.66 1.97 -4.39
C ILE A 247 -14.09 1.31 -5.64
N THR A 248 -13.90 -0.01 -5.59
CA THR A 248 -13.42 -0.81 -6.72
C THR A 248 -14.41 -1.93 -6.98
N GLU A 249 -14.92 -2.02 -8.20
CA GLU A 249 -15.88 -3.01 -8.64
C GLU A 249 -15.29 -3.82 -9.80
N TRP A 250 -15.38 -5.15 -9.73
CA TRP A 250 -14.84 -6.07 -10.75
C TRP A 250 -15.97 -6.56 -11.67
N ARG A 251 -16.07 -5.98 -12.87
CA ARG A 251 -17.08 -6.32 -13.89
C ARG A 251 -16.49 -7.21 -14.97
N LEU A 252 -17.33 -7.99 -15.64
CA LEU A 252 -16.98 -8.65 -16.88
C LEU A 252 -17.01 -7.62 -18.02
N ASN A 253 -16.15 -7.76 -19.04
CA ASN A 253 -16.09 -6.82 -20.17
C ASN A 253 -17.40 -6.67 -20.95
N GLU A 254 -18.29 -7.68 -20.90
CA GLU A 254 -19.58 -7.70 -21.59
C GLU A 254 -20.66 -6.82 -20.90
N GLU A 255 -20.41 -6.38 -19.65
CA GLU A 255 -21.37 -5.63 -18.84
C GLU A 255 -21.27 -4.11 -19.01
N ILE A 256 -20.36 -3.64 -19.86
CA ILE A 256 -20.16 -2.20 -20.10
C ILE A 256 -20.72 -1.84 -21.46
N GLU A 257 -22.00 -1.45 -21.51
CA GLU A 257 -22.47 -0.66 -22.64
C GLU A 257 -21.77 0.70 -22.62
N PRO A 258 -21.15 1.14 -23.73
CA PRO A 258 -20.64 2.49 -23.81
C PRO A 258 -21.85 3.43 -23.68
N ASN A 259 -21.93 4.16 -22.57
CA ASN A 259 -22.88 5.26 -22.49
C ASN A 259 -22.64 6.19 -23.69
N SER A 260 -23.59 6.15 -24.59
CA SER A 260 -23.71 6.97 -25.81
C SER A 260 -23.81 8.47 -25.48
#